data_0ab3f1325e10b03a5d62ded049e761a5
#
_entry.id   0ab3f1325e10b03a5d62ded049e761a5
#
_cell.length_a   1.000
_cell.length_b   1.000
_cell.length_c   1.000
_cell.angle_alpha   90.00
_cell.angle_beta   90.00
_cell.angle_gamma   90.00
#
_symmetry.space_group_name_H-M   'P 1'
#
loop_
_entity.id
_entity.type
_entity.pdbx_description
1 polymer ?
#
loop_
_entity_poly.entity_id
_entity_poly.type
_entity_poly.pdbx_seq_one_letter_code
_entity_poly.pdbx_strand_id
1 'polypeptide(L)'
;PDFAEPSILVAHDLAPAETATLDPERVLGIVTEGGGATSHTAILAAQLGIPAAVQVKGILGAIDDATPLAIDGGVGEVIVAPSDSDVNELEERSRRRAEALAGSSGEGATRDGYKVKLLANIGTAEDAEKASKFDLEGSGLFRTEFLFLDRDSAPTVDEQTETYTLSLIHI
;
A
#
# COMPACT_ATOMS: atom_id res chain seq x y z
N PRO A 1 -12.91 -8.55 9.56
CA PRO A 1 -14.25 -8.36 9.01
C PRO A 1 -14.46 -9.30 7.83
N ASP A 2 -15.64 -9.94 7.76
CA ASP A 2 -15.98 -10.87 6.68
C ASP A 2 -16.87 -10.11 5.69
N PHE A 3 -16.32 -9.78 4.52
CA PHE A 3 -17.04 -9.06 3.47
C PHE A 3 -17.68 -10.04 2.51
N ALA A 4 -19.00 -9.94 2.29
CA ALA A 4 -19.71 -10.77 1.33
C ALA A 4 -19.35 -10.41 -0.12
N GLU A 5 -19.04 -9.13 -0.38
CA GLU A 5 -18.67 -8.58 -1.68
C GLU A 5 -17.43 -7.67 -1.54
N PRO A 6 -16.64 -7.46 -2.63
CA PRO A 6 -15.54 -6.50 -2.61
C PRO A 6 -16.03 -5.10 -2.23
N SER A 7 -15.44 -4.52 -1.19
CA SER A 7 -15.95 -3.32 -0.54
C SER A 7 -14.84 -2.36 -0.12
N ILE A 8 -15.19 -1.09 0.09
CA ILE A 8 -14.32 -0.11 0.73
C ILE A 8 -14.59 -0.14 2.24
N LEU A 9 -13.55 -0.39 3.02
CA LEU A 9 -13.63 -0.39 4.48
C LEU A 9 -13.54 1.04 5.00
N VAL A 10 -14.57 1.48 5.74
CA VAL A 10 -14.59 2.79 6.38
C VAL A 10 -14.64 2.62 7.90
N ALA A 11 -13.71 3.24 8.63
CA ALA A 11 -13.60 3.13 10.07
C ALA A 11 -13.14 4.44 10.72
N HIS A 12 -13.28 4.55 12.05
CA HIS A 12 -12.67 5.66 12.79
C HIS A 12 -11.14 5.52 12.75
N ASP A 13 -10.63 4.35 13.07
CA ASP A 13 -9.22 3.93 12.97
C ASP A 13 -9.20 2.39 12.93
N LEU A 14 -8.07 1.82 12.54
CA LEU A 14 -7.87 0.37 12.48
C LEU A 14 -6.67 -0.03 13.33
N ALA A 15 -6.86 -1.07 14.14
CA ALA A 15 -5.73 -1.67 14.85
C ALA A 15 -4.79 -2.42 13.87
N PRO A 16 -3.50 -2.49 14.17
CA PRO A 16 -2.53 -3.20 13.32
C PRO A 16 -2.94 -4.65 13.00
N ALA A 17 -3.46 -5.38 13.99
CA ALA A 17 -3.91 -6.76 13.82
C ALA A 17 -5.14 -6.86 12.88
N GLU A 18 -6.02 -5.87 12.88
CA GLU A 18 -7.17 -5.83 11.98
C GLU A 18 -6.75 -5.57 10.54
N THR A 19 -5.78 -4.67 10.36
CA THR A 19 -5.27 -4.31 9.03
C THR A 19 -4.47 -5.46 8.41
N ALA A 20 -3.66 -6.18 9.20
CA ALA A 20 -2.83 -7.28 8.74
C ALA A 20 -3.64 -8.49 8.22
N THR A 21 -4.89 -8.63 8.66
CA THR A 21 -5.79 -9.73 8.24
C THR A 21 -6.71 -9.36 7.07
N LEU A 22 -6.56 -8.18 6.48
CA LEU A 22 -7.37 -7.76 5.35
C LEU A 22 -6.98 -8.52 4.08
N ASP A 23 -8.00 -9.01 3.38
CA ASP A 23 -7.84 -9.64 2.08
C ASP A 23 -7.91 -8.58 0.97
N PRO A 24 -6.82 -8.33 0.21
CA PRO A 24 -6.81 -7.34 -0.86
C PRO A 24 -7.78 -7.62 -2.00
N GLU A 25 -8.23 -8.88 -2.17
CA GLU A 25 -9.24 -9.21 -3.17
C GLU A 25 -10.65 -8.77 -2.74
N ARG A 26 -10.85 -8.58 -1.44
CA ARG A 26 -12.14 -8.18 -0.86
C ARG A 26 -12.18 -6.76 -0.38
N VAL A 27 -11.04 -6.19 0.05
CA VAL A 27 -10.94 -4.81 0.50
C VAL A 27 -10.35 -3.96 -0.62
N LEU A 28 -11.22 -3.29 -1.36
CA LEU A 28 -10.84 -2.45 -2.51
C LEU A 28 -10.24 -1.11 -2.09
N GLY A 29 -10.42 -0.70 -0.85
CA GLY A 29 -9.90 0.55 -0.32
C GLY A 29 -10.16 0.70 1.17
N ILE A 30 -9.39 1.58 1.82
CA ILE A 30 -9.52 1.89 3.25
C ILE A 30 -9.67 3.40 3.41
N VAL A 31 -10.70 3.80 4.19
CA VAL A 31 -10.92 5.19 4.59
C VAL A 31 -10.98 5.27 6.11
N THR A 32 -10.19 6.14 6.73
CA THR A 32 -10.28 6.35 8.18
C THR A 32 -10.47 7.82 8.56
N GLU A 33 -11.26 8.09 9.61
CA GLU A 33 -11.38 9.43 10.18
C GLU A 33 -10.15 9.85 10.98
N GLY A 34 -9.49 8.87 11.61
CA GLY A 34 -8.28 9.04 12.40
C GLY A 34 -7.02 8.62 11.67
N GLY A 35 -5.97 8.43 12.43
CA GLY A 35 -4.65 8.04 11.91
C GLY A 35 -3.91 9.18 11.21
N GLY A 36 -2.87 8.82 10.46
CA GLY A 36 -2.07 9.74 9.67
C GLY A 36 -1.34 8.99 8.56
N ALA A 37 -0.69 9.70 7.65
CA ALA A 37 0.04 9.12 6.52
C ALA A 37 1.16 8.14 6.94
N THR A 38 1.62 8.24 8.18
CA THR A 38 2.62 7.35 8.79
C THR A 38 2.01 6.37 9.80
N SER A 39 0.68 6.27 9.87
CA SER A 39 0.00 5.29 10.74
C SER A 39 0.24 3.86 10.26
N HIS A 40 0.08 2.90 11.16
CA HIS A 40 0.18 1.48 10.81
C HIS A 40 -0.80 1.11 9.69
N THR A 41 -2.01 1.63 9.74
CA THR A 41 -3.05 1.43 8.71
C THR A 41 -2.58 1.88 7.33
N ALA A 42 -2.03 3.10 7.22
CA ALA A 42 -1.55 3.63 5.96
C ALA A 42 -0.35 2.84 5.40
N ILE A 43 0.56 2.42 6.28
CA ILE A 43 1.74 1.64 5.92
C ILE A 43 1.33 0.24 5.43
N LEU A 44 0.47 -0.45 6.17
CA LEU A 44 0.02 -1.80 5.80
C LEU A 44 -0.86 -1.78 4.54
N ALA A 45 -1.75 -0.79 4.39
CA ALA A 45 -2.53 -0.63 3.17
C ALA A 45 -1.63 -0.46 1.94
N ALA A 46 -0.58 0.37 2.04
CA ALA A 46 0.39 0.55 0.96
C ALA A 46 1.13 -0.76 0.62
N GLN A 47 1.46 -1.58 1.62
CA GLN A 47 2.13 -2.88 1.41
C GLN A 47 1.22 -3.91 0.75
N LEU A 48 -0.06 -3.93 1.13
CA LEU A 48 -1.07 -4.79 0.51
C LEU A 48 -1.53 -4.27 -0.87
N GLY A 49 -1.04 -3.10 -1.30
CA GLY A 49 -1.47 -2.47 -2.54
C GLY A 49 -2.91 -1.94 -2.50
N ILE A 50 -3.47 -1.77 -1.30
CA ILE A 50 -4.83 -1.27 -1.10
C ILE A 50 -4.80 0.26 -1.04
N PRO A 51 -5.54 1.00 -1.89
CA PRO A 51 -5.63 2.45 -1.79
C PRO A 51 -6.22 2.87 -0.45
N ALA A 52 -5.59 3.85 0.20
CA ALA A 52 -6.03 4.33 1.51
C ALA A 52 -6.11 5.85 1.57
N ALA A 53 -7.16 6.36 2.22
CA ALA A 53 -7.31 7.76 2.60
C ALA A 53 -7.51 7.85 4.12
N VAL A 54 -6.65 8.62 4.78
CA VAL A 54 -6.68 8.80 6.25
C VAL A 54 -7.04 10.24 6.62
N GLN A 55 -7.52 10.45 7.84
CA GLN A 55 -7.96 11.77 8.34
C GLN A 55 -9.16 12.35 7.57
N VAL A 56 -10.02 11.52 7.02
CA VAL A 56 -11.26 11.93 6.34
C VAL A 56 -12.34 12.20 7.38
N LYS A 57 -12.27 13.36 8.01
CA LYS A 57 -13.16 13.73 9.13
C LYS A 57 -14.63 13.80 8.70
N GLY A 58 -15.50 13.17 9.49
CA GLY A 58 -16.94 13.19 9.29
C GLY A 58 -17.45 12.18 8.26
N ILE A 59 -16.60 11.33 7.70
CA ILE A 59 -17.01 10.36 6.70
C ILE A 59 -18.03 9.36 7.25
N LEU A 60 -17.85 8.86 8.49
CA LEU A 60 -18.77 7.92 9.12
C LEU A 60 -20.17 8.49 9.34
N GLY A 61 -20.29 9.80 9.49
CA GLY A 61 -21.59 10.49 9.59
C GLY A 61 -22.22 10.84 8.24
N ALA A 62 -21.48 10.72 7.15
CA ALA A 62 -21.90 11.09 5.80
C ALA A 62 -22.33 9.90 4.94
N ILE A 63 -22.11 8.69 5.42
CA ILE A 63 -22.35 7.44 4.65
C ILE A 63 -23.13 6.42 5.48
N ASP A 64 -23.69 5.44 4.79
CA ASP A 64 -24.20 4.19 5.33
C ASP A 64 -23.54 3.00 4.60
N ASP A 65 -23.85 1.77 5.00
CA ASP A 65 -23.24 0.55 4.48
C ASP A 65 -23.48 0.32 2.97
N ALA A 66 -24.44 1.01 2.37
CA ALA A 66 -24.78 0.90 0.95
C ALA A 66 -24.27 2.09 0.13
N THR A 67 -23.63 3.08 0.75
CA THR A 67 -23.17 4.28 0.06
C THR A 67 -21.99 3.97 -0.86
N PRO A 68 -22.09 4.19 -2.19
CA PRO A 68 -20.96 4.04 -3.08
C PRO A 68 -19.85 5.06 -2.76
N LEU A 69 -18.60 4.60 -2.79
CA LEU A 69 -17.43 5.45 -2.58
C LEU A 69 -16.42 5.25 -3.71
N ALA A 70 -15.70 6.30 -4.04
CA ALA A 70 -14.50 6.21 -4.87
C ALA A 70 -13.30 6.82 -4.14
N ILE A 71 -12.12 6.20 -4.25
CA ILE A 71 -10.91 6.60 -3.54
C ILE A 71 -9.76 6.79 -4.52
N ASP A 72 -9.05 7.91 -4.41
CA ASP A 72 -7.70 8.08 -4.95
C ASP A 72 -6.68 8.12 -3.79
N GLY A 73 -6.09 6.98 -3.46
CA GLY A 73 -5.06 6.88 -2.42
C GLY A 73 -3.78 7.66 -2.73
N GLY A 74 -3.53 8.01 -3.99
CA GLY A 74 -2.35 8.77 -4.39
C GLY A 74 -2.40 10.25 -3.99
N VAL A 75 -3.61 10.81 -3.87
CA VAL A 75 -3.83 12.21 -3.44
C VAL A 75 -4.67 12.31 -2.17
N GLY A 76 -5.16 11.17 -1.64
CA GLY A 76 -6.00 11.13 -0.44
C GLY A 76 -7.41 11.67 -0.68
N GLU A 77 -7.95 11.52 -1.88
CA GLU A 77 -9.30 11.97 -2.24
C GLU A 77 -10.32 10.87 -2.04
N VAL A 78 -11.47 11.22 -1.46
CA VAL A 78 -12.64 10.34 -1.30
C VAL A 78 -13.87 11.05 -1.83
N ILE A 79 -14.57 10.41 -2.75
CA ILE A 79 -15.82 10.92 -3.33
C ILE A 79 -16.98 10.04 -2.83
N VAL A 80 -17.94 10.66 -2.17
CA VAL A 80 -19.17 10.01 -1.69
C VAL A 80 -20.22 10.06 -2.78
N ALA A 81 -20.86 8.93 -3.06
CA ALA A 81 -21.83 8.77 -4.14
C ALA A 81 -21.30 9.31 -5.50
N PRO A 82 -20.16 8.79 -6.00
CA PRO A 82 -19.53 9.30 -7.20
C PRO A 82 -20.45 9.13 -8.42
N SER A 83 -20.43 10.13 -9.30
CA SER A 83 -21.03 10.00 -10.63
C SER A 83 -20.16 9.14 -11.56
N ASP A 84 -20.71 8.66 -12.68
CA ASP A 84 -19.91 7.96 -13.70
C ASP A 84 -18.75 8.81 -14.21
N SER A 85 -18.90 10.14 -14.24
CA SER A 85 -17.83 11.06 -14.62
C SER A 85 -16.71 11.08 -13.61
N ASP A 86 -17.02 11.05 -12.30
CA ASP A 86 -16.01 11.03 -11.23
C ASP A 86 -15.22 9.73 -11.27
N VAL A 87 -15.90 8.60 -11.45
CA VAL A 87 -15.27 7.27 -11.58
C VAL A 87 -14.31 7.25 -12.77
N ASN A 88 -14.77 7.67 -13.94
CA ASN A 88 -13.93 7.71 -15.16
C ASN A 88 -12.70 8.61 -14.98
N GLU A 89 -12.84 9.77 -14.31
CA GLU A 89 -11.72 10.66 -14.06
C GLU A 89 -10.68 10.04 -13.11
N LEU A 90 -11.14 9.35 -12.05
CA LEU A 90 -10.26 8.65 -11.12
C LEU A 90 -9.51 7.50 -11.81
N GLU A 91 -10.20 6.70 -12.61
CA GLU A 91 -9.60 5.61 -13.38
C GLU A 91 -8.56 6.13 -14.38
N GLU A 92 -8.86 7.21 -15.08
CA GLU A 92 -7.92 7.83 -16.02
C GLU A 92 -6.68 8.37 -15.31
N ARG A 93 -6.84 9.02 -14.14
CA ARG A 93 -5.70 9.48 -13.31
C ARG A 93 -4.85 8.30 -12.82
N SER A 94 -5.48 7.22 -12.39
CA SER A 94 -4.80 5.99 -11.96
C SER A 94 -4.01 5.36 -13.11
N ARG A 95 -4.63 5.24 -14.28
CA ARG A 95 -4.00 4.70 -15.50
C ARG A 95 -2.78 5.53 -15.92
N ARG A 96 -2.91 6.86 -15.99
CA ARG A 96 -1.78 7.75 -16.33
C ARG A 96 -0.62 7.62 -15.34
N ARG A 97 -0.91 7.44 -14.06
CA ARG A 97 0.09 7.22 -13.01
C ARG A 97 0.83 5.90 -13.21
N ALA A 98 0.08 4.82 -13.47
CA ALA A 98 0.63 3.50 -13.76
C ALA A 98 1.51 3.51 -15.04
N GLU A 99 1.05 4.16 -16.12
CA GLU A 99 1.79 4.32 -17.37
C GLU A 99 3.09 5.12 -17.15
N ALA A 100 3.04 6.19 -16.37
CA ALA A 100 4.23 6.98 -16.05
C ALA A 100 5.26 6.19 -15.24
N LEU A 101 4.80 5.36 -14.29
CA LEU A 101 5.68 4.47 -13.52
C LEU A 101 6.27 3.37 -14.39
N ALA A 102 5.47 2.72 -15.23
CA ALA A 102 5.93 1.67 -16.13
C ALA A 102 6.93 2.18 -17.17
N GLY A 103 6.84 3.45 -17.56
CA GLY A 103 7.77 4.10 -18.50
C GLY A 103 9.01 4.70 -17.83
N SER A 104 9.10 4.71 -16.50
CA SER A 104 10.26 5.24 -15.78
C SER A 104 11.36 4.17 -15.69
N SER A 105 12.57 4.54 -16.09
CA SER A 105 13.75 3.67 -16.04
C SER A 105 15.02 4.51 -15.91
N GLY A 106 16.12 3.88 -15.46
CA GLY A 106 17.42 4.51 -15.35
C GLY A 106 17.75 5.05 -13.96
N GLU A 107 18.93 5.64 -13.84
CA GLU A 107 19.44 6.20 -12.57
C GLU A 107 18.56 7.36 -12.07
N GLY A 108 18.35 7.40 -10.76
CA GLY A 108 17.66 8.52 -10.13
C GLY A 108 18.44 9.83 -10.27
N ALA A 109 17.79 10.87 -10.77
CA ALA A 109 18.38 12.21 -10.83
C ALA A 109 17.31 13.31 -10.70
N THR A 110 17.72 14.45 -10.13
CA THR A 110 16.92 15.65 -10.14
C THR A 110 16.98 16.34 -11.52
N ARG A 111 16.08 17.30 -11.78
CA ARG A 111 16.02 17.99 -13.06
C ARG A 111 17.31 18.75 -13.42
N ASP A 112 18.08 19.17 -12.42
CA ASP A 112 19.38 19.83 -12.57
C ASP A 112 20.56 18.85 -12.67
N GLY A 113 20.27 17.53 -12.72
CA GLY A 113 21.28 16.49 -12.95
C GLY A 113 21.96 15.97 -11.69
N TYR A 114 21.50 16.32 -10.49
CA TYR A 114 22.04 15.75 -9.26
C TYR A 114 21.57 14.29 -9.11
N LYS A 115 22.52 13.36 -8.95
CA LYS A 115 22.22 11.93 -8.78
C LYS A 115 21.60 11.67 -7.41
N VAL A 116 20.49 10.94 -7.40
CA VAL A 116 19.77 10.50 -6.20
C VAL A 116 19.69 8.98 -6.20
N LYS A 117 20.11 8.35 -5.12
CA LYS A 117 19.98 6.89 -4.99
C LYS A 117 18.53 6.48 -4.87
N LEU A 118 18.12 5.55 -5.70
CA LEU A 118 16.83 4.90 -5.65
C LEU A 118 16.96 3.58 -4.91
N LEU A 119 16.30 3.47 -3.77
CA LEU A 119 16.39 2.32 -2.88
C LEU A 119 14.99 1.76 -2.61
N ALA A 120 14.86 0.43 -2.58
CA ALA A 120 13.61 -0.22 -2.21
C ALA A 120 13.43 -0.30 -0.69
N ASN A 121 12.18 -0.18 -0.25
CA ASN A 121 11.77 -0.67 1.06
C ASN A 121 11.17 -2.05 0.87
N ILE A 122 11.76 -3.06 1.51
CA ILE A 122 11.34 -4.45 1.41
C ILE A 122 10.95 -5.00 2.78
N GLY A 123 9.98 -5.89 2.82
CA GLY A 123 9.54 -6.61 4.01
C GLY A 123 9.51 -8.12 3.78
N THR A 124 9.35 -8.55 2.53
CA THR A 124 9.23 -9.97 2.16
C THR A 124 10.17 -10.32 1.00
N ALA A 125 10.36 -11.62 0.76
CA ALA A 125 11.09 -12.10 -0.40
C ALA A 125 10.39 -11.71 -1.72
N GLU A 126 9.05 -11.67 -1.72
CA GLU A 126 8.26 -11.23 -2.87
C GLU A 126 8.47 -9.75 -3.20
N ASP A 127 8.57 -8.89 -2.17
CA ASP A 127 8.93 -7.48 -2.38
C ASP A 127 10.31 -7.33 -3.01
N ALA A 128 11.28 -8.14 -2.56
CA ALA A 128 12.63 -8.16 -3.12
C ALA A 128 12.62 -8.59 -4.60
N GLU A 129 11.84 -9.63 -4.94
CA GLU A 129 11.69 -10.08 -6.32
C GLU A 129 11.01 -9.00 -7.20
N LYS A 130 9.98 -8.33 -6.68
CA LYS A 130 9.36 -7.20 -7.39
C LYS A 130 10.34 -6.05 -7.58
N ALA A 131 11.09 -5.69 -6.54
CA ALA A 131 12.08 -4.62 -6.57
C ALA A 131 13.21 -4.90 -7.57
N SER A 132 13.64 -6.16 -7.73
CA SER A 132 14.70 -6.56 -8.67
C SER A 132 14.37 -6.29 -10.15
N LYS A 133 13.10 -6.02 -10.47
CA LYS A 133 12.64 -5.69 -11.84
C LYS A 133 12.81 -4.21 -12.19
N PHE A 134 13.24 -3.39 -11.23
CA PHE A 134 13.45 -1.96 -11.40
C PHE A 134 14.93 -1.60 -11.30
N ASP A 135 15.32 -0.47 -11.89
CA ASP A 135 16.68 0.08 -11.80
C ASP A 135 16.93 0.70 -10.42
N LEU A 136 17.12 -0.14 -9.41
CA LEU A 136 17.37 0.26 -8.03
C LEU A 136 18.82 -0.02 -7.64
N GLU A 137 19.35 0.83 -6.73
CA GLU A 137 20.73 0.71 -6.26
C GLU A 137 20.85 -0.13 -4.97
N GLY A 138 19.74 -0.74 -4.53
CA GLY A 138 19.71 -1.61 -3.36
C GLY A 138 18.49 -1.43 -2.47
N SER A 139 18.57 -1.95 -1.25
CA SER A 139 17.56 -1.78 -0.21
C SER A 139 17.87 -0.60 0.70
N GLY A 140 16.90 0.30 0.89
CA GLY A 140 16.96 1.40 1.85
C GLY A 140 16.45 1.02 3.23
N LEU A 141 15.50 0.12 3.28
CA LEU A 141 14.92 -0.42 4.51
C LEU A 141 14.48 -1.86 4.29
N PHE A 142 14.92 -2.74 5.17
CA PHE A 142 14.42 -4.10 5.25
C PHE A 142 13.62 -4.29 6.55
N ARG A 143 12.32 -4.51 6.41
CA ARG A 143 11.41 -4.68 7.54
C ARG A 143 11.38 -6.13 7.98
N THR A 144 12.30 -6.51 8.82
CA THR A 144 12.47 -7.89 9.30
C THR A 144 11.35 -8.36 10.24
N GLU A 145 10.57 -7.42 10.80
CA GLU A 145 9.42 -7.72 11.65
C GLU A 145 8.34 -8.54 10.95
N PHE A 146 8.21 -8.44 9.63
CA PHE A 146 7.22 -9.23 8.87
C PHE A 146 7.46 -10.74 8.94
N LEU A 147 8.70 -11.18 9.18
CA LEU A 147 9.00 -12.59 9.38
C LEU A 147 8.39 -13.15 10.67
N PHE A 148 8.03 -12.28 11.60
CA PHE A 148 7.50 -12.65 12.92
C PHE A 148 5.98 -12.48 13.01
N LEU A 149 5.34 -11.85 12.02
CA LEU A 149 3.89 -11.70 11.98
C LEU A 149 3.23 -13.01 11.54
N ASP A 150 2.01 -13.23 12.00
CA ASP A 150 1.17 -14.41 11.68
C ASP A 150 1.77 -15.78 12.04
N ARG A 151 2.63 -15.81 13.06
CA ARG A 151 3.25 -17.04 13.56
C ARG A 151 3.01 -17.23 15.05
N ASP A 152 2.77 -18.45 15.45
CA ASP A 152 2.67 -18.85 16.86
C ASP A 152 4.04 -18.93 17.57
N SER A 153 5.12 -19.00 16.79
CA SER A 153 6.50 -19.06 17.29
C SER A 153 7.45 -18.25 16.42
N ALA A 154 8.53 -17.76 17.03
CA ALA A 154 9.58 -17.06 16.29
C ALA A 154 10.18 -17.95 15.18
N PRO A 155 10.50 -17.39 14.00
CA PRO A 155 11.17 -18.12 12.94
C PRO A 155 12.55 -18.59 13.39
N THR A 156 12.94 -19.77 12.95
CA THR A 156 14.26 -20.35 13.23
C THR A 156 15.37 -19.50 12.55
N VAL A 157 16.60 -19.69 13.00
CA VAL A 157 17.75 -19.02 12.37
C VAL A 157 17.89 -19.40 10.89
N ASP A 158 17.59 -20.64 10.55
CA ASP A 158 17.66 -21.14 9.17
C ASP A 158 16.61 -20.48 8.29
N GLU A 159 15.35 -20.38 8.73
CA GLU A 159 14.27 -19.67 8.02
C GLU A 159 14.59 -18.19 7.84
N GLN A 160 15.12 -17.53 8.87
CA GLN A 160 15.55 -16.13 8.77
C GLN A 160 16.70 -15.98 7.77
N THR A 161 17.69 -16.88 7.84
CA THR A 161 18.85 -16.86 6.92
C THR A 161 18.42 -17.04 5.48
N GLU A 162 17.51 -17.99 5.19
CA GLU A 162 16.99 -18.21 3.85
C GLU A 162 16.29 -16.95 3.31
N THR A 163 15.37 -16.38 4.08
CA THR A 163 14.62 -15.18 3.66
C THR A 163 15.53 -13.99 3.45
N TYR A 164 16.47 -13.74 4.36
CA TYR A 164 17.41 -12.61 4.21
C TYR A 164 18.35 -12.81 3.02
N THR A 165 18.80 -14.04 2.79
CA THR A 165 19.64 -14.36 1.65
C THR A 165 18.91 -14.09 0.33
N LEU A 166 17.67 -14.58 0.19
CA LEU A 166 16.84 -14.32 -1.00
C LEU A 166 16.61 -12.83 -1.20
N SER A 167 16.31 -12.09 -0.14
CA SER A 167 16.05 -10.65 -0.21
C SER A 167 17.30 -9.86 -0.61
N LEU A 168 18.50 -10.26 -0.17
CA LEU A 168 19.75 -9.56 -0.46
C LEU A 168 20.37 -9.92 -1.82
N ILE A 169 20.08 -11.11 -2.35
CA ILE A 169 20.58 -11.54 -3.69
C ILE A 169 19.86 -10.77 -4.81
N HIS A 170 18.59 -10.42 -4.63
CA HIS A 170 17.78 -9.78 -5.67
C HIS A 170 17.96 -8.25 -5.74
N ILE A 171 18.60 -7.68 -4.77
CA ILE A 171 18.86 -6.24 -4.65
C ILE A 171 20.36 -6.01 -4.35
#